data_fcc207f2176a5dcf9329fe4b4bec09ac
#
_entry.id   fcc207f2176a5dcf9329fe4b4bec09ac
#
_cell.length_a   1.000
_cell.length_b   1.000
_cell.length_c   1.000
_cell.angle_alpha   90.00
_cell.angle_beta   90.00
_cell.angle_gamma   90.00
#
_symmetry.space_group_name_H-M   'P 1'
#
loop_
_entity.id
_entity.type
_entity.pdbx_description
1 polymer ?
#
loop_
_entity_poly.entity_id
_entity_poly.type
_entity_poly.pdbx_seq_one_letter_code
_entity_poly.pdbx_strand_id
1 'polypeptide(L)' 'MKPGDALKTTTPIRSQKTGLILPREGKFVTAIENLGRTLILVNFGIAGDEYLFPNELEPETSH' A
#
# COMPACT_ATOMS: atom_id res chain seq x y z
N MET A 1 7.28 -2.11 10.91
CA MET A 1 6.69 -1.08 10.04
C MET A 1 5.77 -0.21 10.87
N LYS A 2 5.85 1.08 10.72
CA LYS A 2 5.12 2.04 11.57
C LYS A 2 4.26 2.94 10.71
N PRO A 3 3.14 3.46 11.25
CA PRO A 3 2.34 4.41 10.52
C PRO A 3 3.18 5.58 10.01
N GLY A 4 3.00 5.92 8.75
CA GLY A 4 3.76 6.97 8.10
C GLY A 4 5.02 6.52 7.39
N ASP A 5 5.42 5.26 7.56
CA ASP A 5 6.57 4.73 6.82
C ASP A 5 6.31 4.74 5.34
N ALA A 6 7.31 5.14 4.57
CA ALA A 6 7.18 5.17 3.12
C ALA A 6 7.25 3.77 2.54
N LEU A 7 6.32 3.49 1.65
CA LEU A 7 6.24 2.22 0.94
C LEU A 7 6.12 2.49 -0.54
N LYS A 8 6.51 1.51 -1.35
CA LYS A 8 6.23 1.59 -2.78
C LYS A 8 5.71 0.25 -3.26
N THR A 9 4.93 0.29 -4.34
CA THR A 9 4.41 -0.94 -4.92
C THR A 9 5.50 -1.63 -5.72
N THR A 10 5.50 -2.96 -5.67
CA THR A 10 6.49 -3.74 -6.42
C THR A 10 6.19 -3.77 -7.92
N THR A 11 4.91 -3.62 -8.26
CA THR A 11 4.45 -3.57 -9.66
C THR A 11 3.35 -2.51 -9.74
N PRO A 12 2.99 -2.06 -10.94
CA PRO A 12 1.83 -1.17 -11.06
C PRO A 12 0.57 -1.85 -10.54
N ILE A 13 -0.12 -1.17 -9.64
CA ILE A 13 -1.33 -1.68 -9.00
C ILE A 13 -2.50 -0.79 -9.39
N ARG A 14 -3.61 -1.42 -9.76
CA ARG A 14 -4.82 -0.69 -10.12
C ARG A 14 -5.73 -0.56 -8.91
N SER A 15 -6.24 0.65 -8.68
CA SER A 15 -7.19 0.89 -7.60
C SER A 15 -8.48 0.10 -7.87
N GLN A 16 -8.97 -0.56 -6.83
CA GLN A 16 -10.24 -1.26 -6.94
C GLN A 16 -11.44 -0.31 -6.86
N LYS A 17 -11.21 0.91 -6.42
CA LYS A 17 -12.26 1.92 -6.30
C LYS A 17 -12.46 2.68 -7.59
N THR A 18 -11.37 3.05 -8.26
CA THR A 18 -11.43 3.94 -9.42
C THR A 18 -11.04 3.26 -10.71
N GLY A 19 -10.35 2.12 -10.65
CA GLY A 19 -9.82 1.45 -11.83
C GLY A 19 -8.56 2.09 -12.39
N LEU A 20 -8.07 3.16 -11.78
CA LEU A 20 -6.86 3.82 -12.23
C LEU A 20 -5.64 3.23 -11.55
N ILE A 21 -4.49 3.35 -12.20
CA ILE A 21 -3.23 2.88 -11.62
C ILE A 21 -2.89 3.75 -10.42
N LEU A 22 -2.59 3.12 -9.30
CA LEU A 22 -2.19 3.82 -8.09
C LEU A 22 -0.79 4.43 -8.24
N PRO A 23 -0.50 5.51 -7.52
CA PRO A 23 0.89 5.98 -7.40
C PRO A 23 1.77 4.85 -6.88
N ARG A 24 3.03 4.84 -7.29
CA ARG A 24 3.97 3.81 -6.85
C ARG A 24 4.38 3.98 -5.39
N GLU A 25 4.19 5.15 -4.83
CA GLU A 25 4.61 5.47 -3.47
C GLU A 25 3.41 5.81 -2.61
N GLY A 26 3.44 5.35 -1.36
CA GLY A 26 2.41 5.64 -0.38
C GLY A 26 2.96 5.54 1.03
N LYS A 27 2.09 5.73 2.01
CA LYS A 27 2.46 5.68 3.42
C LYS A 27 1.72 4.55 4.10
N PHE A 28 2.43 3.80 4.93
CA PHE A 28 1.83 2.75 5.74
C PHE A 28 0.84 3.37 6.73
N VAL A 29 -0.35 2.81 6.81
CA VAL A 29 -1.34 3.22 7.82
C VAL A 29 -1.46 2.16 8.89
N THR A 30 -1.81 0.93 8.52
CA THR A 30 -1.93 -0.17 9.45
C THR A 30 -1.94 -1.49 8.70
N ALA A 31 -1.79 -2.57 9.44
CA ALA A 31 -1.92 -3.91 8.89
C ALA A 31 -3.05 -4.61 9.61
N ILE A 32 -3.86 -5.36 8.89
CA ILE A 32 -4.94 -6.15 9.46
C ILE A 32 -4.83 -7.58 8.99
N GLU A 33 -5.40 -8.49 9.78
CA GLU A 33 -5.53 -9.88 9.38
C GLU A 33 -6.99 -10.18 9.15
N ASN A 34 -7.28 -10.84 8.04
CA ASN A 34 -8.63 -11.20 7.68
C ASN A 34 -8.60 -12.58 7.05
N LEU A 35 -9.27 -13.54 7.70
CA LEU A 35 -9.38 -14.92 7.22
C LEU A 35 -8.02 -15.54 6.91
N GLY A 36 -7.06 -15.33 7.82
CA GLY A 36 -5.72 -15.89 7.68
C GLY A 36 -4.82 -15.15 6.70
N ARG A 37 -5.26 -14.01 6.18
CA ARG A 37 -4.46 -13.19 5.27
C ARG A 37 -4.14 -11.86 5.89
N THR A 38 -2.93 -11.40 5.65
CA THR A 38 -2.51 -10.07 6.09
C THR A 38 -2.75 -9.08 4.95
N LEU A 39 -3.42 -7.98 5.27
CA LEU A 39 -3.62 -6.88 4.34
C LEU A 39 -3.01 -5.63 4.93
N ILE A 40 -2.40 -4.83 4.07
CA ILE A 40 -1.75 -3.60 4.50
C ILE A 40 -2.53 -2.42 3.93
N LEU A 41 -2.95 -1.53 4.81
CA LEU A 41 -3.64 -0.31 4.41
C LEU A 41 -2.58 0.74 4.13
N VAL A 42 -2.62 1.29 2.93
CA VAL A 42 -1.64 2.27 2.47
C VAL A 42 -2.38 3.52 2.01
N ASN A 43 -1.89 4.67 2.42
CA ASN A 43 -2.41 5.96 1.97
C ASN A 43 -1.59 6.44 0.78
N PHE A 44 -2.26 6.64 -0.34
CA PHE A 44 -1.64 7.08 -1.58
C PHE A 44 -1.91 8.56 -1.88
N GLY A 45 -2.19 9.34 -0.84
CA GLY A 45 -2.44 10.76 -1.04
C GLY A 45 -3.79 11.00 -1.72
N ILE A 46 -3.76 11.66 -2.86
CA ILE A 46 -4.99 11.99 -3.58
C ILE A 46 -5.80 10.75 -3.96
N ALA A 47 -5.10 9.63 -4.22
CA ALA A 47 -5.78 8.38 -4.55
C ALA A 47 -6.46 7.73 -3.35
N GLY A 48 -6.20 8.22 -2.14
CA GLY A 48 -6.85 7.70 -0.93
C GLY A 48 -6.17 6.45 -0.40
N ASP A 49 -6.90 5.74 0.45
CA ASP A 49 -6.39 4.54 1.10
C ASP A 49 -6.79 3.30 0.32
N GLU A 50 -5.87 2.35 0.21
CA GLU A 50 -6.13 1.06 -0.43
C GLU A 50 -5.51 -0.05 0.38
N TYR A 51 -6.17 -1.21 0.39
CA TYR A 51 -5.61 -2.42 0.99
C TYR A 51 -4.82 -3.20 -0.06
N LEU A 52 -3.59 -3.57 0.30
CA LEU A 52 -2.73 -4.34 -0.58
C LEU A 52 -2.16 -5.52 0.18
N PHE A 53 -1.76 -6.55 -0.56
CA PHE A 53 -1.06 -7.68 0.04
C PHE A 53 0.40 -7.30 0.32
N PRO A 54 1.03 -7.90 1.35
CA PRO A 54 2.42 -7.58 1.67
C PRO A 54 3.39 -7.75 0.52
N ASN A 55 3.17 -8.75 -0.33
CA ASN A 55 4.06 -8.98 -1.47
C ASN A 55 3.91 -7.96 -2.58
N GLU A 56 2.88 -7.12 -2.52
CA GLU A 56 2.69 -6.04 -3.49
C GLU A 56 3.40 -4.76 -3.08
N LEU A 57 4.03 -4.77 -1.91
CA LEU A 57 4.67 -3.59 -1.33
C LEU A 57 6.09 -3.91 -0.92
N GLU A 58 6.92 -2.90 -0.95
CA GLU A 58 8.25 -2.98 -0.38
C GLU A 58 8.58 -1.67 0.32
N PRO A 59 9.45 -1.70 1.34
CA PRO A 59 9.87 -0.47 1.99
C PRO A 59 10.58 0.41 0.98
N GLU A 60 10.29 1.70 1.03
CA GLU A 60 11.07 2.65 0.26
C GLU A 60 12.33 2.95 1.03
N THR A 61 13.45 2.47 0.51
CA THR A 61 14.73 2.68 1.16
C THR A 61 15.47 3.78 0.44
N SER A 62 15.90 4.76 1.21
CA SER A 62 16.75 5.82 0.70
C SER A 62 18.16 5.59 1.21
N HIS A 63 19.02 5.24 0.35
CA HIS A 63 20.44 5.07 0.68
C HIS A 63 21.28 5.87 -0.27
#